data_c949a0c517048ff3fedf8cc1d36d0adc
#
_entry.id   c949a0c517048ff3fedf8cc1d36d0adc
#
_cell.length_a   1.000
_cell.length_b   1.000
_cell.length_c   1.000
_cell.angle_alpha   90.00
_cell.angle_beta   90.00
_cell.angle_gamma   90.00
#
_symmetry.space_group_name_H-M   'P 1'
#
loop_
_entity.id
_entity.type
_entity.pdbx_description
1 polymer ?
#
loop_
_entity_poly.entity_id
_entity_poly.type
_entity_poly.pdbx_seq_one_letter_code
_entity_poly.pdbx_strand_id
1 'polypeptide(L)'
;VYYKNGILKEEGEFFFCSDVKIGKWRKYDKEGKLIREENEDKKFEGLRIKPKDLLRWMESQGWIDLWSGKGQQSGFSNTPFRIRFSPHGKDHAKWYVSRVTMSGTEEFVIDAETGKVMSHEKVLNVE
;
A
#
# COMPACT_ATOMS: atom_id res chain seq x y z
N VAL A 1 -0.33 -17.20 1.01
CA VAL A 1 -0.80 -17.85 2.24
C VAL A 1 -1.15 -19.30 1.98
N TYR A 2 -0.73 -20.18 2.86
CA TYR A 2 -0.92 -21.64 2.69
C TYR A 2 -1.61 -22.24 3.91
N TYR A 3 -2.36 -23.31 3.66
CA TYR A 3 -2.85 -24.17 4.74
C TYR A 3 -1.68 -24.99 5.30
N LYS A 4 -1.86 -25.58 6.48
CA LYS A 4 -0.85 -26.44 7.11
C LYS A 4 -0.43 -27.64 6.28
N ASN A 5 -1.32 -28.13 5.39
CA ASN A 5 -1.04 -29.26 4.49
C ASN A 5 -0.28 -28.84 3.22
N GLY A 6 0.17 -27.59 3.12
CA GLY A 6 0.91 -27.08 1.98
C GLY A 6 0.06 -26.63 0.80
N ILE A 7 -1.25 -26.77 0.85
CA ILE A 7 -2.15 -26.30 -0.19
C ILE A 7 -2.29 -24.79 -0.11
N LEU A 8 -2.24 -24.12 -1.25
CA LEU A 8 -2.39 -22.67 -1.34
C LEU A 8 -3.79 -22.25 -0.86
N LYS A 9 -3.85 -21.37 0.13
CA LYS A 9 -5.10 -20.87 0.70
C LYS A 9 -5.60 -19.63 -0.03
N GLU A 10 -4.70 -18.71 -0.32
CA GLU A 10 -5.04 -17.42 -0.86
C GLU A 10 -3.88 -16.89 -1.68
N GLU A 11 -4.18 -16.27 -2.82
CA GLU A 11 -3.18 -15.60 -3.64
C GLU A 11 -3.69 -14.29 -4.20
N GLY A 12 -2.77 -13.37 -4.44
CA GLY A 12 -3.03 -12.06 -4.99
C GLY A 12 -1.81 -11.17 -4.85
N GLU A 13 -2.01 -9.90 -5.11
CA GLU A 13 -0.95 -8.91 -5.12
C GLU A 13 -1.18 -7.87 -4.03
N PHE A 14 -0.10 -7.47 -3.34
CA PHE A 14 -0.11 -6.35 -2.42
C PHE A 14 0.44 -5.10 -3.11
N PHE A 15 -0.12 -3.97 -2.76
CA PHE A 15 0.42 -2.70 -3.20
C PHE A 15 1.81 -2.47 -2.59
N PHE A 16 2.64 -1.76 -3.31
CA PHE A 16 4.02 -1.40 -2.96
C PHE A 16 4.19 -1.03 -1.47
N CYS A 17 5.11 -1.68 -0.80
CA CYS A 17 5.46 -1.43 0.62
C CYS A 17 4.27 -1.44 1.58
N SER A 18 3.30 -2.32 1.36
CA SER A 18 2.08 -2.32 2.16
C SER A 18 1.45 -3.70 2.28
N ASP A 19 0.46 -3.81 3.17
CA ASP A 19 -0.44 -4.95 3.28
C ASP A 19 -1.75 -4.69 2.55
N VAL A 20 -1.79 -3.67 1.69
CA VAL A 20 -2.99 -3.30 0.94
C VAL A 20 -3.14 -4.23 -0.25
N LYS A 21 -4.21 -5.01 -0.26
CA LYS A 21 -4.51 -5.91 -1.38
C LYS A 21 -4.97 -5.13 -2.60
N ILE A 22 -4.43 -5.47 -3.75
CA ILE A 22 -4.82 -4.89 -5.04
C ILE A 22 -5.12 -6.00 -6.05
N GLY A 23 -5.84 -5.66 -7.11
CA GLY A 23 -6.17 -6.60 -8.18
C GLY A 23 -7.13 -7.69 -7.73
N LYS A 24 -7.07 -8.81 -8.41
CA LYS A 24 -7.93 -9.95 -8.12
C LYS A 24 -7.27 -10.90 -7.13
N TRP A 25 -8.00 -11.21 -6.06
CA TRP A 25 -7.57 -12.15 -5.04
C TRP A 25 -8.40 -13.42 -5.13
N ARG A 26 -7.76 -14.58 -4.99
CA ARG A 26 -8.37 -15.89 -5.08
C ARG A 26 -8.18 -16.65 -3.80
N LYS A 27 -9.25 -17.30 -3.35
CA LYS A 27 -9.25 -18.16 -2.17
C LYS A 27 -9.56 -19.58 -2.56
N TYR A 28 -8.85 -20.52 -1.93
CA TYR A 28 -8.96 -21.95 -2.20
C TYR A 28 -9.31 -22.70 -0.92
N ASP A 29 -10.02 -23.82 -1.05
CA ASP A 29 -10.27 -24.72 0.08
C ASP A 29 -9.06 -25.62 0.35
N LYS A 30 -9.16 -26.46 1.37
CA LYS A 30 -8.05 -27.36 1.79
C LYS A 30 -7.69 -28.42 0.74
N GLU A 31 -8.56 -28.67 -0.21
CA GLU A 31 -8.34 -29.57 -1.34
C GLU A 31 -7.78 -28.86 -2.58
N GLY A 32 -7.57 -27.55 -2.49
CA GLY A 32 -7.02 -26.75 -3.58
C GLY A 32 -8.04 -26.25 -4.59
N LYS A 33 -9.32 -26.38 -4.28
CA LYS A 33 -10.40 -25.95 -5.15
C LYS A 33 -10.67 -24.46 -4.96
N LEU A 34 -10.82 -23.72 -6.07
CA LEU A 34 -11.19 -22.31 -6.03
C LEU A 34 -12.61 -22.14 -5.46
N ILE A 35 -12.72 -21.42 -4.34
CA ILE A 35 -14.00 -21.16 -3.68
C ILE A 35 -14.45 -19.70 -3.79
N ARG A 36 -13.53 -18.77 -4.05
CA ARG A 36 -13.86 -17.35 -4.12
C ARG A 36 -12.82 -16.57 -4.89
N GLU A 37 -13.31 -15.60 -5.69
CA GLU A 37 -12.46 -14.60 -6.34
C GLU A 37 -13.03 -13.23 -6.02
N GLU A 38 -12.19 -12.31 -5.56
CA GLU A 38 -12.57 -10.95 -5.22
C GLU A 38 -11.72 -9.95 -5.99
N ASN A 39 -12.36 -8.88 -6.45
CA ASN A 39 -11.65 -7.74 -7.01
C ASN A 39 -11.41 -6.72 -5.90
N GLU A 40 -10.20 -6.71 -5.37
CA GLU A 40 -9.82 -5.81 -4.28
C GLU A 40 -9.74 -4.34 -4.72
N ASP A 41 -9.66 -4.08 -6.01
CA ASP A 41 -9.61 -2.71 -6.53
C ASP A 41 -10.95 -1.97 -6.39
N LYS A 42 -12.02 -2.66 -6.09
CA LYS A 42 -13.33 -2.03 -5.88
C LYS A 42 -13.33 -0.98 -4.78
N LYS A 43 -12.50 -1.18 -3.74
CA LYS A 43 -12.39 -0.23 -2.63
C LYS A 43 -11.80 1.12 -3.05
N PHE A 44 -11.17 1.17 -4.23
CA PHE A 44 -10.57 2.39 -4.77
C PHE A 44 -11.47 3.10 -5.78
N GLU A 45 -12.59 2.52 -6.15
CA GLU A 45 -13.51 3.14 -7.10
C GLU A 45 -14.00 4.49 -6.57
N GLY A 46 -14.03 5.50 -7.44
CA GLY A 46 -14.46 6.84 -7.08
C GLY A 46 -13.42 7.67 -6.32
N LEU A 47 -12.29 7.09 -5.96
CA LEU A 47 -11.24 7.83 -5.29
C LEU A 47 -10.39 8.61 -6.27
N ARG A 48 -9.98 9.81 -5.87
CA ARG A 48 -9.06 10.62 -6.65
C ARG A 48 -7.63 10.08 -6.58
N ILE A 49 -7.23 9.57 -5.42
CA ILE A 49 -5.91 8.97 -5.23
C ILE A 49 -6.06 7.46 -5.12
N LYS A 50 -5.88 6.79 -6.23
CA LYS A 50 -5.80 5.33 -6.32
C LYS A 50 -4.34 4.90 -6.15
N PRO A 51 -4.04 3.60 -6.02
CA PRO A 51 -2.65 3.16 -5.84
C PRO A 51 -1.66 3.75 -6.84
N LYS A 52 -2.00 3.81 -8.13
CA LYS A 52 -1.13 4.41 -9.15
C LYS A 52 -0.90 5.89 -8.93
N ASP A 53 -1.93 6.61 -8.49
CA ASP A 53 -1.82 8.04 -8.22
C ASP A 53 -0.92 8.30 -7.03
N LEU A 54 -0.97 7.44 -6.01
CA LEU A 54 -0.08 7.53 -4.87
C LEU A 54 1.38 7.35 -5.29
N LEU A 55 1.67 6.37 -6.14
CA LEU A 55 3.02 6.16 -6.66
C LEU A 55 3.51 7.38 -7.45
N ARG A 56 2.66 7.99 -8.26
CA ARG A 56 3.00 9.22 -8.99
C ARG A 56 3.27 10.37 -8.04
N TRP A 57 2.50 10.47 -6.98
CA TRP A 57 2.75 11.49 -5.95
C TRP A 57 4.11 11.28 -5.28
N MET A 58 4.45 10.04 -4.94
CA MET A 58 5.76 9.70 -4.37
C MET A 58 6.90 10.01 -5.35
N GLU A 59 6.68 9.76 -6.64
CA GLU A 59 7.65 10.11 -7.68
C GLU A 59 7.83 11.64 -7.77
N SER A 60 6.74 12.39 -7.65
CA SER A 60 6.79 13.85 -7.66
C SER A 60 7.58 14.44 -6.49
N GLN A 61 7.65 13.69 -5.39
CA GLN A 61 8.48 14.05 -4.23
C GLN A 61 9.96 13.72 -4.44
N GLY A 62 10.29 13.01 -5.50
CA GLY A 62 11.65 12.58 -5.78
C GLY A 62 12.08 11.32 -5.02
N TRP A 63 11.17 10.63 -4.39
CA TRP A 63 11.49 9.46 -3.55
C TRP A 63 11.68 8.18 -4.36
N ILE A 64 10.98 8.06 -5.46
CA ILE A 64 11.02 6.89 -6.34
C ILE A 64 11.08 7.36 -7.79
N ASP A 65 11.48 6.47 -8.68
CA ASP A 65 11.46 6.69 -10.12
C ASP A 65 10.73 5.50 -10.76
N LEU A 66 9.52 5.76 -11.27
CA LEU A 66 8.68 4.72 -11.86
C LEU A 66 9.28 4.17 -13.15
N TRP A 67 10.07 4.96 -13.85
CA TRP A 67 10.71 4.56 -15.09
C TRP A 67 11.88 3.59 -14.86
N SER A 68 12.76 3.91 -13.91
CA SER A 68 13.96 3.09 -13.61
C SER A 68 13.73 2.06 -12.53
N GLY A 69 12.64 2.16 -11.80
CA GLY A 69 12.39 1.33 -10.62
C GLY A 69 13.16 1.73 -9.38
N LYS A 70 13.88 2.84 -9.42
CA LYS A 70 14.62 3.34 -8.26
C LYS A 70 13.68 3.63 -7.09
N GLY A 71 14.04 3.16 -5.91
CA GLY A 71 13.24 3.31 -4.71
C GLY A 71 12.15 2.27 -4.56
N GLN A 72 11.91 1.44 -5.56
CA GLN A 72 10.88 0.40 -5.55
C GLN A 72 11.44 -0.98 -5.24
N GLN A 73 12.53 -1.04 -4.53
CA GLN A 73 13.15 -2.31 -4.19
C GLN A 73 12.22 -3.13 -3.30
N SER A 74 11.81 -4.25 -3.83
CA SER A 74 11.01 -5.21 -3.09
C SER A 74 11.90 -6.01 -2.18
N GLY A 75 11.46 -6.19 -1.03
CA GLY A 75 12.03 -7.20 -0.23
C GLY A 75 12.72 -6.69 0.98
N PHE A 76 12.23 -7.18 1.97
CA PHE A 76 12.80 -7.20 3.28
C PHE A 76 12.96 -5.85 3.95
N SER A 77 13.74 -5.85 4.96
CA SER A 77 13.92 -4.82 5.95
C SER A 77 14.45 -3.47 5.45
N ASN A 78 14.83 -3.38 4.18
CA ASN A 78 15.47 -2.17 3.66
C ASN A 78 14.55 -1.23 2.90
N THR A 79 13.25 -1.50 2.91
CA THR A 79 12.28 -0.62 2.27
C THR A 79 12.06 0.61 3.14
N PRO A 80 12.35 1.83 2.65
CA PRO A 80 12.24 3.04 3.48
C PRO A 80 10.81 3.53 3.65
N PHE A 81 9.84 2.84 3.05
CA PHE A 81 8.44 3.26 3.06
C PHE A 81 7.54 2.27 3.77
N ARG A 82 6.50 2.80 4.40
CA ARG A 82 5.35 2.03 4.88
C ARG A 82 4.09 2.73 4.44
N ILE A 83 3.22 2.01 3.76
CA ILE A 83 1.99 2.56 3.21
C ILE A 83 0.81 1.81 3.82
N ARG A 84 -0.19 2.56 4.21
CA ARG A 84 -1.43 2.02 4.76
C ARG A 84 -2.61 2.75 4.14
N PHE A 85 -3.70 2.03 3.90
CA PHE A 85 -4.93 2.59 3.37
C PHE A 85 -6.04 2.43 4.38
N SER A 86 -6.77 3.52 4.65
CA SER A 86 -7.98 3.51 5.46
C SER A 86 -9.17 3.73 4.54
N PRO A 87 -10.07 2.75 4.39
CA PRO A 87 -11.23 2.91 3.52
C PRO A 87 -12.23 3.91 4.08
N HIS A 88 -13.15 4.36 3.21
CA HIS A 88 -14.23 5.25 3.59
C HIS A 88 -15.07 4.61 4.71
N GLY A 89 -15.27 5.39 5.75
CA GLY A 89 -16.10 5.03 6.89
C GLY A 89 -16.81 6.26 7.41
N LYS A 90 -16.55 6.65 8.66
CA LYS A 90 -17.06 7.92 9.21
C LYS A 90 -16.39 9.12 8.56
N ASP A 91 -15.12 8.95 8.16
CA ASP A 91 -14.32 9.97 7.49
C ASP A 91 -14.02 9.52 6.06
N HIS A 92 -13.43 10.43 5.29
CA HIS A 92 -12.94 10.12 3.95
C HIS A 92 -11.90 9.00 3.99
N ALA A 93 -11.81 8.24 2.90
CA ALA A 93 -10.72 7.30 2.68
C ALA A 93 -9.38 8.05 2.70
N LYS A 94 -8.36 7.45 3.28
CA LYS A 94 -7.05 8.10 3.47
C LYS A 94 -5.91 7.15 3.17
N TRP A 95 -4.83 7.72 2.66
CA TRP A 95 -3.54 7.05 2.53
C TRP A 95 -2.60 7.56 3.60
N TYR A 96 -1.93 6.64 4.26
CA TYR A 96 -0.88 6.95 5.24
C TYR A 96 0.44 6.50 4.65
N VAL A 97 1.36 7.43 4.48
CA VAL A 97 2.68 7.15 3.93
C VAL A 97 3.74 7.56 4.94
N SER A 98 4.51 6.58 5.41
CA SER A 98 5.66 6.82 6.28
C SER A 98 6.94 6.57 5.49
N ARG A 99 7.90 7.45 5.66
CA ARG A 99 9.20 7.39 5.02
C ARG A 99 10.29 7.47 6.08
N VAL A 100 11.16 6.46 6.10
CA VAL A 100 12.31 6.44 7.01
C VAL A 100 13.49 7.11 6.33
N THR A 101 14.09 8.08 7.02
CA THR A 101 15.28 8.80 6.56
C THR A 101 16.40 8.63 7.58
N MET A 102 17.60 9.08 7.23
CA MET A 102 18.72 9.02 8.15
C MET A 102 18.51 9.86 9.41
N SER A 103 17.72 10.91 9.31
CA SER A 103 17.45 11.81 10.44
C SER A 103 16.17 11.48 11.22
N GLY A 104 15.35 10.52 10.73
CA GLY A 104 14.12 10.16 11.42
C GLY A 104 13.07 9.62 10.48
N THR A 105 11.81 9.77 10.87
CA THR A 105 10.66 9.33 10.11
C THR A 105 9.80 10.51 9.70
N GLU A 106 9.35 10.50 8.47
CA GLU A 106 8.46 11.49 7.91
C GLU A 106 7.13 10.82 7.58
N GLU A 107 6.03 11.39 8.06
CA GLU A 107 4.70 10.82 7.89
C GLU A 107 3.77 11.78 7.18
N PHE A 108 3.01 11.24 6.22
CA PHE A 108 2.01 11.98 5.45
C PHE A 108 0.66 11.30 5.58
N VAL A 109 -0.39 12.12 5.68
CA VAL A 109 -1.78 11.66 5.58
C VAL A 109 -2.39 12.37 4.38
N ILE A 110 -2.85 11.57 3.40
CA ILE A 110 -3.43 12.09 2.17
C ILE A 110 -4.88 11.67 2.08
N ASP A 111 -5.76 12.66 1.87
CA ASP A 111 -7.17 12.39 1.62
C ASP A 111 -7.31 11.74 0.25
N ALA A 112 -7.72 10.48 0.21
CA ALA A 112 -7.83 9.73 -1.03
C ALA A 112 -8.99 10.20 -1.91
N GLU A 113 -9.97 10.89 -1.33
CA GLU A 113 -11.13 11.38 -2.07
C GLU A 113 -10.91 12.75 -2.70
N THR A 114 -10.11 13.60 -2.06
CA THR A 114 -9.83 14.96 -2.56
C THR A 114 -8.43 15.14 -3.12
N GLY A 115 -7.50 14.29 -2.73
CA GLY A 115 -6.09 14.41 -3.10
C GLY A 115 -5.30 15.35 -2.23
N LYS A 116 -5.90 15.88 -1.19
CA LYS A 116 -5.26 16.87 -0.32
C LYS A 116 -4.36 16.18 0.72
N VAL A 117 -3.16 16.73 0.91
CA VAL A 117 -2.30 16.32 2.03
C VAL A 117 -2.84 16.95 3.29
N MET A 118 -3.37 16.12 4.18
CA MET A 118 -4.03 16.58 5.41
C MET A 118 -3.06 16.81 6.56
N SER A 119 -1.97 16.05 6.58
CA SER A 119 -0.98 16.11 7.64
C SER A 119 0.39 15.72 7.11
N HIS A 120 1.40 16.40 7.62
CA HIS A 120 2.79 16.09 7.33
C HIS A 120 3.61 16.32 8.60
N GLU A 121 4.15 15.25 9.13
CA GLU A 121 4.92 15.29 10.37
C GLU A 121 6.29 14.68 10.18
N LYS A 122 7.27 15.25 10.86
CA LYS A 122 8.63 14.70 10.95
C LYS A 122 8.93 14.38 12.39
N VAL A 123 9.38 13.14 12.61
CA VAL A 123 9.88 12.69 13.90
C VAL A 123 11.37 12.48 13.75
N LEU A 124 12.15 13.35 14.40
CA LEU A 124 13.59 13.29 14.33
C LEU A 124 14.12 12.20 15.27
N ASN A 125 15.19 11.56 14.85
CA ASN A 125 15.88 10.63 15.72
C ASN A 125 16.58 11.42 16.84
N VAL A 126 16.21 11.09 18.07
CA VAL A 126 16.81 11.67 19.26
C VAL A 126 17.73 10.63 19.87
N GLU A 127 18.98 10.94 19.95
CA GLU A 127 19.94 10.08 20.62
C GLU A 127 20.08 10.47 22.09
#